data_432f128cdc20e27259879f7fb70b0b0b
#
_entry.id   432f128cdc20e27259879f7fb70b0b0b
#
_cell.length_a   1.000
_cell.length_b   1.000
_cell.length_c   1.000
_cell.angle_alpha   90.00
_cell.angle_beta   90.00
_cell.angle_gamma   90.00
#
_symmetry.space_group_name_H-M   'P 1'
#
loop_
_entity.id
_entity.type
_entity.pdbx_description
1 polymer ?
#
loop_
_entity_poly.entity_id
_entity_poly.type
_entity_poly.pdbx_seq_one_letter_code
_entity_poly.pdbx_strand_id
1 'polypeptide(L)'
;TQMGYEAYKLDDFGNDIEFPILFWVSEHSILVSISMGEDQHPEYLKTLCQSLSAWRPRQAANGLLLITDVSSLLENNEQITQQADELKSTIKTFNQAFGVSLPIYNVISNMGSISDFCQFFSAFDESKRDEVFGATAPYSKHGGIDADWFNDEYDHLISELIANMSNALAGQLNQDYRNSIASAPFQFGLLKQNLWLFLNRLYRGEQLSDALQFRGFYFTHDGQSSAQSDLLASTVSYSFGHE
;
A
#
# COMPACT_ATOMS: atom_id res chain seq x y z
N THR A 1 15.33 15.40 1.10
CA THR A 1 16.45 14.70 0.42
C THR A 1 15.81 13.81 -0.63
N GLN A 2 15.79 14.25 -1.90
CA GLN A 2 15.42 13.40 -3.02
C GLN A 2 16.41 12.23 -3.03
N MET A 3 15.97 11.04 -2.74
CA MET A 3 16.75 9.84 -3.01
C MET A 3 16.89 9.75 -4.54
N GLY A 4 18.10 10.03 -5.05
CA GLY A 4 18.39 9.95 -6.47
C GLY A 4 18.39 8.49 -6.93
N TYR A 5 17.22 7.98 -7.29
CA TYR A 5 17.11 6.71 -7.99
C TYR A 5 17.20 6.96 -9.50
N GLU A 6 18.10 6.26 -10.16
CA GLU A 6 18.10 6.16 -11.62
C GLU A 6 17.33 4.91 -12.05
N ALA A 7 16.38 5.08 -12.96
CA ALA A 7 15.59 3.97 -13.51
C ALA A 7 16.32 3.35 -14.71
N TYR A 8 16.53 2.05 -14.65
CA TYR A 8 17.07 1.27 -15.77
C TYR A 8 16.01 0.30 -16.27
N LYS A 9 15.67 0.41 -17.54
CA LYS A 9 14.82 -0.55 -18.24
C LYS A 9 15.71 -1.61 -18.89
N LEU A 10 15.45 -2.88 -18.63
CA LEU A 10 16.14 -3.97 -19.32
C LEU A 10 15.55 -4.15 -20.74
N ASP A 11 16.09 -3.44 -21.71
CA ASP A 11 15.64 -3.49 -23.11
C ASP A 11 16.32 -4.60 -23.95
N ASP A 12 17.14 -5.48 -23.35
CA ASP A 12 18.10 -6.29 -24.11
C ASP A 12 17.98 -7.82 -23.93
N PHE A 13 16.77 -8.36 -23.93
CA PHE A 13 16.59 -9.80 -24.15
C PHE A 13 15.82 -10.10 -25.45
N GLY A 14 16.20 -9.47 -26.55
CA GLY A 14 16.11 -9.93 -27.93
C GLY A 14 14.81 -10.62 -28.42
N ASN A 15 13.70 -10.53 -27.77
CA ASN A 15 12.38 -10.98 -28.23
C ASN A 15 11.31 -10.04 -27.67
N ASP A 16 10.31 -9.73 -28.50
CA ASP A 16 9.18 -8.81 -28.32
C ASP A 16 8.27 -9.06 -27.08
N ILE A 17 8.82 -9.40 -25.94
CA ILE A 17 8.08 -9.51 -24.68
C ILE A 17 8.39 -8.25 -23.88
N GLU A 18 7.44 -7.33 -23.80
CA GLU A 18 7.48 -6.21 -22.85
C GLU A 18 7.46 -6.77 -21.42
N PHE A 19 8.64 -7.02 -20.87
CA PHE A 19 8.76 -7.38 -19.47
C PHE A 19 8.66 -6.11 -18.61
N PRO A 20 7.64 -5.98 -17.77
CA PRO A 20 7.47 -4.79 -16.94
C PRO A 20 8.36 -4.84 -15.69
N ILE A 21 9.66 -5.12 -15.85
CA ILE A 21 10.61 -4.99 -14.74
C ILE A 21 11.39 -3.69 -14.88
N LEU A 22 11.34 -2.88 -13.83
CA LEU A 22 12.14 -1.69 -13.71
C LEU A 22 13.11 -1.86 -12.53
N PHE A 23 14.38 -1.52 -12.77
CA PHE A 23 15.39 -1.43 -11.72
C PHE A 23 15.59 0.03 -11.35
N TRP A 24 15.40 0.32 -10.08
CA TRP A 24 15.66 1.64 -9.52
C TRP A 24 16.91 1.53 -8.65
N VAL A 25 17.97 2.16 -9.07
CA VAL A 25 19.29 2.06 -8.43
C VAL A 25 19.60 3.35 -7.70
N SER A 26 19.99 3.23 -6.44
CA SER A 26 20.58 4.33 -5.65
C SER A 26 21.95 3.90 -5.13
N GLU A 27 22.63 4.81 -4.46
CA GLU A 27 23.94 4.54 -3.85
C GLU A 27 23.91 3.37 -2.84
N HIS A 28 22.77 3.15 -2.16
CA HIS A 28 22.66 2.20 -1.06
C HIS A 28 21.64 1.09 -1.28
N SER A 29 20.83 1.14 -2.32
CA SER A 29 19.74 0.19 -2.53
C SER A 29 19.36 0.01 -4.00
N ILE A 30 18.82 -1.14 -4.29
CA ILE A 30 18.24 -1.47 -5.59
C ILE A 30 16.79 -1.89 -5.33
N LEU A 31 15.84 -1.19 -5.96
CA LEU A 31 14.46 -1.60 -6.00
C LEU A 31 14.20 -2.29 -7.34
N VAL A 32 13.58 -3.46 -7.29
CA VAL A 32 13.12 -4.20 -8.47
C VAL A 32 11.61 -4.08 -8.49
N SER A 33 11.10 -3.27 -9.40
CA SER A 33 9.66 -3.07 -9.58
C SER A 33 9.13 -4.09 -10.59
N ILE A 34 8.09 -4.82 -10.18
CA ILE A 34 7.41 -5.82 -11.00
C ILE A 34 5.94 -5.41 -11.04
N SER A 35 5.42 -5.16 -12.24
CA SER A 35 3.99 -4.94 -12.42
C SER A 35 3.27 -6.28 -12.43
N MET A 36 2.25 -6.45 -11.59
CA MET A 36 1.46 -7.67 -11.51
C MET A 36 0.26 -7.53 -12.45
N GLY A 37 0.32 -8.16 -13.63
CA GLY A 37 -0.77 -8.24 -14.60
C GLY A 37 -1.33 -9.66 -14.71
N GLU A 38 -2.53 -9.79 -15.31
CA GLU A 38 -3.22 -11.09 -15.51
C GLU A 38 -2.41 -12.10 -16.33
N ASP A 39 -1.48 -11.65 -17.16
CA ASP A 39 -0.71 -12.48 -18.09
C ASP A 39 0.66 -12.94 -17.52
N GLN A 40 0.94 -12.73 -16.24
CA GLN A 40 2.25 -13.08 -15.70
C GLN A 40 2.39 -14.56 -15.43
N HIS A 41 3.19 -15.25 -16.24
CA HIS A 41 3.54 -16.65 -16.05
C HIS A 41 4.37 -16.86 -14.78
N PRO A 42 4.01 -17.81 -13.90
CA PRO A 42 4.75 -18.14 -12.67
C PRO A 42 6.23 -18.48 -12.93
N GLU A 43 6.55 -19.00 -14.10
CA GLU A 43 7.92 -19.34 -14.51
C GLU A 43 8.83 -18.12 -14.62
N TYR A 44 8.29 -16.99 -15.01
CA TYR A 44 9.03 -15.75 -15.11
C TYR A 44 9.49 -15.24 -13.73
N LEU A 45 8.59 -15.21 -12.74
CA LEU A 45 8.93 -14.85 -11.37
C LEU A 45 10.00 -15.78 -10.79
N LYS A 46 9.91 -17.06 -11.09
CA LYS A 46 10.90 -18.06 -10.68
C LYS A 46 12.27 -17.80 -11.29
N THR A 47 12.33 -17.48 -12.58
CA THR A 47 13.57 -17.16 -13.28
C THR A 47 14.22 -15.88 -12.71
N LEU A 48 13.42 -14.85 -12.43
CA LEU A 48 13.89 -13.63 -11.78
C LEU A 48 14.48 -13.94 -10.39
N CYS A 49 13.75 -14.69 -9.57
CA CYS A 49 14.23 -15.07 -8.24
C CYS A 49 15.52 -15.88 -8.29
N GLN A 50 15.67 -16.78 -9.25
CA GLN A 50 16.89 -17.54 -9.47
C GLN A 50 18.05 -16.63 -9.87
N SER A 51 17.84 -15.68 -10.77
CA SER A 51 18.84 -14.71 -11.18
C SER A 51 19.28 -13.83 -10.02
N LEU A 52 18.35 -13.32 -9.22
CA LEU A 52 18.66 -12.54 -8.01
C LEU A 52 19.43 -13.36 -6.98
N SER A 53 19.07 -14.63 -6.79
CA SER A 53 19.76 -15.55 -5.87
C SER A 53 21.16 -15.90 -6.35
N ALA A 54 21.36 -16.04 -7.66
CA ALA A 54 22.70 -16.26 -8.24
C ALA A 54 23.59 -15.03 -8.06
N TRP A 55 23.03 -13.84 -8.19
CA TRP A 55 23.75 -12.58 -8.03
C TRP A 55 24.04 -12.26 -6.56
N ARG A 56 23.09 -12.54 -5.64
CA ARG A 56 23.24 -12.29 -4.19
C ARG A 56 22.95 -13.56 -3.39
N PRO A 57 23.86 -14.54 -3.37
CA PRO A 57 23.59 -15.88 -2.83
C PRO A 57 23.35 -15.91 -1.32
N ARG A 58 23.81 -14.91 -0.55
CA ARG A 58 23.57 -14.84 0.90
C ARG A 58 22.19 -14.27 1.26
N GLN A 59 21.71 -13.33 0.49
CA GLN A 59 20.43 -12.66 0.72
C GLN A 59 19.96 -12.02 -0.59
N ALA A 60 19.20 -12.78 -1.37
CA ALA A 60 18.73 -12.37 -2.69
C ALA A 60 17.82 -11.13 -2.62
N ALA A 61 16.95 -11.05 -1.63
CA ALA A 61 16.09 -9.91 -1.36
C ALA A 61 16.07 -9.59 0.14
N ASN A 62 15.87 -8.32 0.48
CA ASN A 62 15.79 -7.86 1.86
C ASN A 62 14.35 -7.77 2.37
N GLY A 63 13.39 -7.62 1.47
CA GLY A 63 11.97 -7.48 1.77
C GLY A 63 11.14 -7.26 0.50
N LEU A 64 9.85 -7.20 0.67
CA LEU A 64 8.87 -6.90 -0.37
C LEU A 64 8.14 -5.60 -0.02
N LEU A 65 8.04 -4.71 -1.00
CA LEU A 65 7.09 -3.60 -0.99
C LEU A 65 5.88 -4.03 -1.82
N LEU A 66 4.75 -4.24 -1.16
CA LEU A 66 3.49 -4.56 -1.82
C LEU A 66 2.73 -3.25 -2.03
N ILE A 67 2.66 -2.81 -3.28
CA ILE A 67 1.96 -1.57 -3.64
C ILE A 67 0.56 -1.93 -4.13
N THR A 68 -0.45 -1.40 -3.44
CA THR A 68 -1.86 -1.63 -3.74
C THR A 68 -2.54 -0.29 -3.98
N ASP A 69 -3.21 -0.12 -5.12
CA ASP A 69 -3.99 1.10 -5.38
C ASP A 69 -5.20 1.14 -4.44
N VAL A 70 -5.47 2.30 -3.85
CA VAL A 70 -6.60 2.47 -2.92
C VAL A 70 -7.94 2.15 -3.57
N SER A 71 -8.08 2.36 -4.88
CA SER A 71 -9.32 2.05 -5.62
C SER A 71 -9.71 0.57 -5.49
N SER A 72 -8.74 -0.34 -5.44
CA SER A 72 -9.00 -1.77 -5.26
C SER A 72 -9.53 -2.11 -3.86
N LEU A 73 -9.29 -1.25 -2.86
CA LEU A 73 -9.88 -1.38 -1.52
C LEU A 73 -11.27 -0.77 -1.42
N LEU A 74 -11.75 -0.07 -2.47
CA LEU A 74 -13.09 0.50 -2.54
C LEU A 74 -14.07 -0.40 -3.30
N GLU A 75 -13.60 -1.51 -3.80
CA GLU A 75 -14.41 -2.55 -4.43
C GLU A 75 -15.26 -3.31 -3.41
N ASN A 76 -16.09 -4.24 -3.89
CA ASN A 76 -16.88 -5.08 -2.98
C ASN A 76 -15.98 -6.09 -2.22
N ASN A 77 -16.49 -6.61 -1.11
CA ASN A 77 -15.74 -7.52 -0.21
C ASN A 77 -15.22 -8.77 -0.93
N GLU A 78 -15.92 -9.27 -1.94
CA GLU A 78 -15.52 -10.45 -2.71
C GLU A 78 -14.28 -10.15 -3.56
N GLN A 79 -14.28 -9.03 -4.26
CA GLN A 79 -13.13 -8.58 -5.07
C GLN A 79 -11.91 -8.29 -4.19
N ILE A 80 -12.09 -7.61 -3.05
CA ILE A 80 -11.01 -7.36 -2.08
C ILE A 80 -10.39 -8.67 -1.60
N THR A 81 -11.21 -9.66 -1.25
CA THR A 81 -10.71 -10.96 -0.76
C THR A 81 -10.06 -11.79 -1.85
N GLN A 82 -10.59 -11.76 -3.07
CA GLN A 82 -9.98 -12.42 -4.22
C GLN A 82 -8.60 -11.84 -4.53
N GLN A 83 -8.47 -10.52 -4.59
CA GLN A 83 -7.19 -9.85 -4.80
C GLN A 83 -6.16 -10.21 -3.72
N ALA A 84 -6.59 -10.24 -2.46
CA ALA A 84 -5.72 -10.65 -1.36
C ALA A 84 -5.23 -12.11 -1.50
N ASP A 85 -6.09 -13.03 -1.97
CA ASP A 85 -5.72 -14.43 -2.20
C ASP A 85 -4.73 -14.60 -3.36
N GLU A 86 -4.92 -13.87 -4.46
CA GLU A 86 -4.01 -13.86 -5.60
C GLU A 86 -2.62 -13.34 -5.21
N LEU A 87 -2.56 -12.21 -4.51
CA LEU A 87 -1.32 -11.65 -3.98
C LEU A 87 -0.64 -12.59 -2.99
N LYS A 88 -1.40 -13.22 -2.11
CA LYS A 88 -0.89 -14.22 -1.17
C LYS A 88 -0.22 -15.39 -1.88
N SER A 89 -0.83 -15.90 -2.95
CA SER A 89 -0.27 -16.98 -3.77
C SER A 89 1.05 -16.56 -4.40
N THR A 90 1.11 -15.35 -4.94
CA THR A 90 2.32 -14.79 -5.56
C THR A 90 3.44 -14.60 -4.53
N ILE A 91 3.14 -14.04 -3.36
CA ILE A 91 4.15 -13.85 -2.30
C ILE A 91 4.67 -15.21 -1.81
N LYS A 92 3.81 -16.22 -1.68
CA LYS A 92 4.25 -17.58 -1.34
C LYS A 92 5.22 -18.12 -2.39
N THR A 93 4.98 -17.87 -3.67
CA THR A 93 5.90 -18.25 -4.75
C THR A 93 7.26 -17.57 -4.61
N PHE A 94 7.31 -16.29 -4.28
CA PHE A 94 8.56 -15.58 -3.98
C PHE A 94 9.29 -16.19 -2.78
N ASN A 95 8.59 -16.40 -1.66
CA ASN A 95 9.19 -16.98 -0.46
C ASN A 95 9.76 -18.38 -0.71
N GLN A 96 9.05 -19.20 -1.49
CA GLN A 96 9.52 -20.53 -1.89
C GLN A 96 10.76 -20.45 -2.80
N ALA A 97 10.76 -19.53 -3.77
CA ALA A 97 11.87 -19.37 -4.70
C ALA A 97 13.14 -18.85 -4.02
N PHE A 98 13.00 -17.97 -3.02
CA PHE A 98 14.13 -17.47 -2.23
C PHE A 98 14.51 -18.39 -1.05
N GLY A 99 13.64 -19.33 -0.67
CA GLY A 99 13.84 -20.21 0.49
C GLY A 99 13.76 -19.48 1.84
N VAL A 100 13.17 -18.29 1.88
CA VAL A 100 13.04 -17.44 3.08
C VAL A 100 11.68 -16.75 3.09
N SER A 101 11.15 -16.49 4.27
CA SER A 101 9.98 -15.63 4.44
C SER A 101 10.42 -14.17 4.49
N LEU A 102 10.13 -13.41 3.42
CA LEU A 102 10.51 -12.02 3.33
C LEU A 102 9.59 -11.11 4.15
N PRO A 103 10.13 -10.09 4.82
CA PRO A 103 9.32 -9.05 5.46
C PRO A 103 8.57 -8.24 4.40
N ILE A 104 7.28 -7.98 4.62
CA ILE A 104 6.38 -7.34 3.67
C ILE A 104 5.87 -6.02 4.25
N TYR A 105 6.09 -4.95 3.50
CA TYR A 105 5.61 -3.61 3.79
C TYR A 105 4.50 -3.28 2.78
N ASN A 106 3.30 -2.96 3.27
CA ASN A 106 2.17 -2.65 2.40
C ASN A 106 2.12 -1.14 2.17
N VAL A 107 2.10 -0.74 0.92
CA VAL A 107 1.98 0.67 0.50
C VAL A 107 0.67 0.84 -0.23
N ILE A 108 -0.25 1.57 0.37
CA ILE A 108 -1.52 1.94 -0.24
C ILE A 108 -1.27 3.22 -1.05
N SER A 109 -1.29 3.08 -2.36
CA SER A 109 -1.00 4.17 -3.29
C SER A 109 -2.25 4.88 -3.76
N ASN A 110 -2.06 6.00 -4.46
CA ASN A 110 -3.12 6.78 -5.09
C ASN A 110 -4.20 7.27 -4.11
N MET A 111 -3.78 7.62 -2.88
CA MET A 111 -4.70 8.15 -1.86
C MET A 111 -5.42 9.44 -2.30
N GLY A 112 -4.92 10.11 -3.35
CA GLY A 112 -5.61 11.23 -3.99
C GLY A 112 -6.94 10.87 -4.65
N SER A 113 -7.23 9.58 -4.87
CA SER A 113 -8.53 9.10 -5.34
C SER A 113 -9.62 9.18 -4.26
N ILE A 114 -9.23 9.26 -2.99
CA ILE A 114 -10.20 9.52 -1.91
C ILE A 114 -10.49 11.01 -1.87
N SER A 115 -11.78 11.36 -1.86
CA SER A 115 -12.22 12.75 -1.77
C SER A 115 -11.57 13.43 -0.57
N ASP A 116 -11.19 14.68 -0.76
CA ASP A 116 -10.68 15.57 0.28
C ASP A 116 -9.28 15.26 0.82
N PHE A 117 -8.71 14.09 0.51
CA PHE A 117 -7.39 13.68 1.01
C PHE A 117 -6.28 14.64 0.54
N CYS A 118 -6.24 14.95 -0.76
CA CYS A 118 -5.24 15.87 -1.33
C CYS A 118 -5.32 17.26 -0.70
N GLN A 119 -6.55 17.79 -0.55
CA GLN A 119 -6.79 19.12 0.02
C GLN A 119 -6.32 19.19 1.47
N PHE A 120 -6.56 18.12 2.25
CA PHE A 120 -6.11 18.06 3.62
C PHE A 120 -4.58 18.13 3.72
N PHE A 121 -3.87 17.29 2.98
CA PHE A 121 -2.41 17.25 3.03
C PHE A 121 -1.75 18.46 2.36
N SER A 122 -2.40 19.09 1.38
CA SER A 122 -1.90 20.35 0.77
C SER A 122 -1.86 21.54 1.74
N ALA A 123 -2.61 21.46 2.84
CA ALA A 123 -2.61 22.48 3.89
C ALA A 123 -1.38 22.41 4.81
N PHE A 124 -0.56 21.37 4.71
CA PHE A 124 0.65 21.20 5.54
C PHE A 124 1.91 21.67 4.81
N ASP A 125 2.92 22.03 5.60
CA ASP A 125 4.25 22.37 5.12
C ASP A 125 4.91 21.15 4.42
N GLU A 126 5.83 21.42 3.50
CA GLU A 126 6.56 20.40 2.75
C GLU A 126 7.26 19.39 3.67
N SER A 127 7.85 19.86 4.76
CA SER A 127 8.51 18.99 5.75
C SER A 127 7.57 17.97 6.40
N LYS A 128 6.31 18.36 6.65
CA LYS A 128 5.29 17.43 7.18
C LYS A 128 4.75 16.48 6.11
N ARG A 129 4.67 16.94 4.87
CA ARG A 129 4.24 16.08 3.74
C ARG A 129 5.25 15.00 3.39
N ASP A 130 6.53 15.24 3.72
CA ASP A 130 7.62 14.27 3.55
C ASP A 130 7.68 13.24 4.68
N GLU A 131 6.91 13.39 5.74
CA GLU A 131 6.82 12.40 6.82
C GLU A 131 6.08 11.14 6.34
N VAL A 132 6.52 9.99 6.86
CA VAL A 132 5.89 8.70 6.55
C VAL A 132 4.53 8.61 7.22
N PHE A 133 3.47 8.48 6.44
CA PHE A 133 2.10 8.29 6.95
C PHE A 133 1.73 6.81 6.94
N GLY A 134 1.67 6.19 8.12
CA GLY A 134 1.42 4.76 8.28
C GLY A 134 1.98 4.23 9.59
N ALA A 135 1.98 2.91 9.76
CA ALA A 135 2.43 2.24 10.96
C ALA A 135 3.35 1.05 10.69
N THR A 136 4.42 0.93 11.47
CA THR A 136 5.37 -0.19 11.40
C THR A 136 5.08 -1.20 12.50
N ALA A 137 4.75 -2.43 12.11
CA ALA A 137 4.48 -3.49 13.08
C ALA A 137 5.74 -3.99 13.78
N PRO A 138 5.67 -4.34 15.06
CA PRO A 138 6.75 -5.04 15.75
C PRO A 138 7.05 -6.38 15.06
N TYR A 139 8.29 -6.84 15.16
CA TYR A 139 8.67 -8.12 14.59
C TYR A 139 7.93 -9.27 15.27
N SER A 140 7.25 -10.11 14.49
CA SER A 140 6.63 -11.35 14.96
C SER A 140 7.35 -12.56 14.38
N LYS A 141 7.74 -13.51 15.21
CA LYS A 141 8.36 -14.77 14.76
C LYS A 141 7.38 -15.66 14.00
N HIS A 142 6.08 -15.48 14.24
CA HIS A 142 5.03 -16.31 13.66
C HIS A 142 4.38 -15.68 12.41
N GLY A 143 4.82 -14.48 12.03
CA GLY A 143 4.17 -13.72 10.96
C GLY A 143 2.75 -13.28 11.33
N GLY A 144 1.93 -13.01 10.30
CA GLY A 144 0.56 -12.58 10.49
C GLY A 144 0.42 -11.11 10.89
N ILE A 145 -0.82 -10.68 11.06
CA ILE A 145 -1.18 -9.34 11.54
C ILE A 145 -2.03 -9.48 12.81
N ASP A 146 -1.72 -8.67 13.81
CA ASP A 146 -2.49 -8.59 15.05
C ASP A 146 -3.63 -7.57 14.90
N ALA A 147 -4.85 -7.98 15.27
CA ALA A 147 -6.04 -7.16 15.11
C ALA A 147 -6.07 -5.98 16.06
N ASP A 148 -5.67 -6.18 17.30
CA ASP A 148 -5.68 -5.12 18.32
C ASP A 148 -4.64 -4.07 17.96
N TRP A 149 -3.41 -4.50 17.59
CA TRP A 149 -2.38 -3.61 17.08
C TRP A 149 -2.85 -2.80 15.87
N PHE A 150 -3.47 -3.45 14.87
CA PHE A 150 -3.98 -2.75 13.68
C PHE A 150 -5.02 -1.69 14.05
N ASN A 151 -5.96 -2.05 14.94
CA ASN A 151 -7.01 -1.13 15.37
C ASN A 151 -6.43 0.08 16.11
N ASP A 152 -5.50 -0.16 17.03
CA ASP A 152 -4.88 0.89 17.83
C ASP A 152 -4.08 1.86 16.95
N GLU A 153 -3.25 1.34 16.04
CA GLU A 153 -2.44 2.17 15.14
C GLU A 153 -3.30 2.94 14.13
N TYR A 154 -4.33 2.32 13.57
CA TYR A 154 -5.21 3.01 12.63
C TYR A 154 -6.02 4.12 13.31
N ASP A 155 -6.53 3.88 14.51
CA ASP A 155 -7.25 4.87 15.31
C ASP A 155 -6.30 6.00 15.77
N HIS A 156 -5.03 5.68 16.02
CA HIS A 156 -4.02 6.69 16.28
C HIS A 156 -3.81 7.60 15.05
N LEU A 157 -3.68 7.04 13.85
CA LEU A 157 -3.57 7.83 12.62
C LEU A 157 -4.78 8.75 12.42
N ILE A 158 -6.01 8.26 12.63
CA ILE A 158 -7.22 9.10 12.57
C ILE A 158 -7.15 10.23 13.61
N SER A 159 -6.72 9.92 14.82
CA SER A 159 -6.60 10.90 15.91
C SER A 159 -5.58 12.00 15.57
N GLU A 160 -4.45 11.63 14.95
CA GLU A 160 -3.45 12.57 14.46
C GLU A 160 -3.99 13.47 13.35
N LEU A 161 -4.77 12.92 12.40
CA LEU A 161 -5.44 13.71 11.37
C LEU A 161 -6.41 14.73 12.00
N ILE A 162 -7.22 14.30 12.98
CA ILE A 162 -8.17 15.17 13.70
C ILE A 162 -7.42 16.25 14.49
N ALA A 163 -6.34 15.90 15.18
CA ALA A 163 -5.54 16.85 15.95
C ALA A 163 -4.93 17.94 15.06
N ASN A 164 -4.48 17.57 13.87
CA ASN A 164 -3.89 18.49 12.90
C ASN A 164 -4.94 19.29 12.10
N MET A 165 -6.19 18.85 12.07
CA MET A 165 -7.28 19.50 11.31
C MET A 165 -7.49 20.97 11.73
N SER A 166 -7.41 21.26 13.02
CA SER A 166 -7.60 22.64 13.51
C SER A 166 -6.54 23.59 12.99
N ASN A 167 -5.30 23.16 12.89
CA ASN A 167 -4.19 23.94 12.34
C ASN A 167 -4.37 24.15 10.82
N ALA A 168 -4.76 23.10 10.10
CA ALA A 168 -5.04 23.17 8.67
C ALA A 168 -6.21 24.13 8.35
N LEU A 169 -7.25 24.14 9.18
CA LEU A 169 -8.40 25.03 9.05
C LEU A 169 -8.07 26.51 9.34
N ALA A 170 -7.15 26.78 10.26
CA ALA A 170 -6.82 28.13 10.69
C ALA A 170 -6.22 29.00 9.56
N GLY A 171 -5.45 28.39 8.65
CA GLY A 171 -4.84 29.06 7.50
C GLY A 171 -5.72 29.15 6.25
N GLN A 172 -6.90 28.51 6.23
CA GLN A 172 -7.72 28.38 5.04
C GLN A 172 -8.94 29.31 5.06
N LEU A 173 -9.03 30.21 4.07
CA LEU A 173 -10.13 31.15 3.93
C LEU A 173 -11.25 30.66 3.01
N ASN A 174 -10.93 29.78 2.05
CA ASN A 174 -11.91 29.23 1.12
C ASN A 174 -12.80 28.20 1.81
N GLN A 175 -14.14 28.39 1.72
CA GLN A 175 -15.10 27.54 2.41
C GLN A 175 -15.11 26.10 1.89
N ASP A 176 -14.95 25.88 0.59
CA ASP A 176 -14.94 24.54 -0.01
C ASP A 176 -13.71 23.75 0.48
N TYR A 177 -12.54 24.37 0.50
CA TYR A 177 -11.34 23.75 1.06
C TYR A 177 -11.46 23.48 2.56
N ARG A 178 -12.14 24.34 3.32
CA ARG A 178 -12.42 24.09 4.74
C ARG A 178 -13.30 22.86 4.95
N ASN A 179 -14.31 22.70 4.11
CA ASN A 179 -15.18 21.53 4.16
C ASN A 179 -14.36 20.26 3.85
N SER A 180 -13.54 20.28 2.81
CA SER A 180 -12.65 19.16 2.46
C SER A 180 -11.67 18.82 3.58
N ILE A 181 -11.03 19.82 4.19
CA ILE A 181 -10.14 19.59 5.35
C ILE A 181 -10.89 18.96 6.52
N ALA A 182 -12.13 19.37 6.77
CA ALA A 182 -12.93 18.85 7.87
C ALA A 182 -13.43 17.41 7.62
N SER A 183 -13.70 17.04 6.37
CA SER A 183 -14.21 15.68 6.02
C SER A 183 -13.11 14.63 5.87
N ALA A 184 -11.89 14.99 5.49
CA ALA A 184 -10.81 14.07 5.17
C ALA A 184 -10.52 13.00 6.25
N PRO A 185 -10.43 13.32 7.58
CA PRO A 185 -10.24 12.31 8.60
C PRO A 185 -11.36 11.26 8.68
N PHE A 186 -12.59 11.67 8.37
CA PHE A 186 -13.75 10.77 8.36
C PHE A 186 -13.74 9.88 7.12
N GLN A 187 -13.40 10.43 5.95
CA GLN A 187 -13.17 9.66 4.72
C GLN A 187 -12.11 8.59 4.94
N PHE A 188 -10.99 8.97 5.55
CA PHE A 188 -9.92 8.04 5.91
C PHE A 188 -10.40 6.97 6.90
N GLY A 189 -11.23 7.33 7.87
CA GLY A 189 -11.81 6.38 8.83
C GLY A 189 -12.67 5.29 8.18
N LEU A 190 -13.39 5.61 7.09
CA LEU A 190 -14.22 4.63 6.37
C LEU A 190 -13.39 3.59 5.62
N LEU A 191 -12.16 3.90 5.24
CA LEU A 191 -11.25 2.93 4.61
C LEU A 191 -10.78 1.82 5.57
N LYS A 192 -10.82 2.05 6.90
CA LYS A 192 -10.30 1.13 7.93
C LYS A 192 -10.79 -0.30 7.75
N GLN A 193 -12.10 -0.47 7.56
CA GLN A 193 -12.73 -1.80 7.48
C GLN A 193 -12.26 -2.58 6.25
N ASN A 194 -12.19 -1.93 5.09
CA ASN A 194 -11.79 -2.56 3.84
C ASN A 194 -10.29 -2.89 3.87
N LEU A 195 -9.46 -2.01 4.39
CA LEU A 195 -8.04 -2.28 4.57
C LEU A 195 -7.82 -3.45 5.55
N TRP A 196 -8.58 -3.50 6.65
CA TRP A 196 -8.52 -4.64 7.57
C TRP A 196 -8.91 -5.95 6.88
N LEU A 197 -10.00 -5.95 6.11
CA LEU A 197 -10.45 -7.12 5.35
C LEU A 197 -9.34 -7.64 4.43
N PHE A 198 -8.72 -6.73 3.68
CA PHE A 198 -7.62 -7.05 2.77
C PHE A 198 -6.39 -7.61 3.52
N LEU A 199 -5.89 -6.88 4.52
CA LEU A 199 -4.70 -7.28 5.27
C LEU A 199 -4.93 -8.59 6.05
N ASN A 200 -6.07 -8.72 6.74
CA ASN A 200 -6.39 -9.93 7.46
C ASN A 200 -6.47 -11.14 6.52
N ARG A 201 -7.07 -11.02 5.32
CA ARG A 201 -7.13 -12.08 4.33
C ARG A 201 -5.75 -12.45 3.81
N LEU A 202 -4.93 -11.45 3.50
CA LEU A 202 -3.58 -11.64 2.97
C LEU A 202 -2.66 -12.33 3.99
N TYR A 203 -2.67 -11.90 5.24
CA TYR A 203 -1.71 -12.33 6.27
C TYR A 203 -2.20 -13.47 7.17
N ARG A 204 -3.48 -13.80 7.15
CA ARG A 204 -4.00 -14.93 7.93
C ARG A 204 -3.44 -16.24 7.40
N GLY A 205 -2.65 -16.94 8.23
CA GLY A 205 -2.18 -18.30 7.95
C GLY A 205 -3.26 -19.34 8.26
N GLU A 206 -3.32 -20.43 7.50
CA GLU A 206 -4.12 -21.61 7.86
C GLU A 206 -3.43 -22.39 8.97
N GLN A 207 -2.08 -22.35 9.00
CA GLN A 207 -1.22 -22.87 10.06
C GLN A 207 -0.23 -21.79 10.48
N LEU A 208 0.30 -21.89 11.70
CA LEU A 208 1.30 -20.93 12.22
C LEU A 208 2.55 -20.80 11.32
N SER A 209 2.89 -21.84 10.55
CA SER A 209 4.05 -21.85 9.64
C SER A 209 3.80 -21.14 8.31
N ASP A 210 2.54 -20.83 7.96
CA ASP A 210 2.16 -20.35 6.63
C ASP A 210 1.84 -18.86 6.60
N ALA A 211 1.91 -18.20 7.76
CA ALA A 211 1.63 -16.78 7.86
C ALA A 211 2.77 -15.97 7.23
N LEU A 212 2.40 -15.00 6.39
CA LEU A 212 3.34 -14.08 5.77
C LEU A 212 3.89 -13.08 6.80
N GLN A 213 5.10 -12.59 6.60
CA GLN A 213 5.80 -11.67 7.51
C GLN A 213 5.31 -10.23 7.31
N PHE A 214 4.24 -9.85 7.98
CA PHE A 214 3.72 -8.49 8.00
C PHE A 214 4.68 -7.54 8.74
N ARG A 215 4.97 -6.36 8.15
CA ARG A 215 5.86 -5.35 8.75
C ARG A 215 5.26 -3.97 8.87
N GLY A 216 4.14 -3.73 8.23
CA GLY A 216 3.48 -2.44 8.34
C GLY A 216 2.59 -2.11 7.16
N PHE A 217 1.87 -1.01 7.29
CA PHE A 217 1.06 -0.41 6.23
C PHE A 217 1.31 1.09 6.18
N TYR A 218 1.37 1.61 4.96
CA TYR A 218 1.72 3.01 4.69
C TYR A 218 0.85 3.55 3.58
N PHE A 219 0.61 4.84 3.58
CA PHE A 219 -0.21 5.51 2.57
C PHE A 219 0.65 6.48 1.78
N THR A 220 0.43 6.55 0.48
CA THR A 220 1.14 7.47 -0.39
C THR A 220 0.24 8.07 -1.45
N HIS A 221 0.66 9.22 -1.96
CA HIS A 221 -0.07 9.98 -2.95
C HIS A 221 0.94 10.69 -3.86
N ASP A 222 0.65 10.75 -5.15
CA ASP A 222 1.54 11.26 -6.18
C ASP A 222 1.40 12.78 -6.45
N GLY A 223 0.54 13.46 -5.69
CA GLY A 223 0.27 14.88 -5.87
C GLY A 223 -0.72 15.21 -7.01
N GLN A 224 -1.19 14.21 -7.77
CA GLN A 224 -2.16 14.42 -8.82
C GLN A 224 -3.58 14.11 -8.35
N SER A 225 -4.54 14.96 -8.70
CA SER A 225 -5.95 14.71 -8.44
C SER A 225 -6.52 13.81 -9.53
N SER A 226 -6.78 12.56 -9.20
CA SER A 226 -7.53 11.62 -10.04
C SER A 226 -9.04 11.75 -9.79
N ALA A 227 -9.87 10.97 -10.50
CA ALA A 227 -11.29 10.86 -10.20
C ALA A 227 -11.48 10.46 -8.73
N GLN A 228 -12.21 11.29 -7.97
CA GLN A 228 -12.32 11.13 -6.51
C GLN A 228 -13.54 10.29 -6.13
N SER A 229 -13.35 9.38 -5.18
CA SER A 229 -14.40 8.59 -4.55
C SER A 229 -14.77 9.24 -3.21
N ASP A 230 -16.03 9.64 -3.07
CA ASP A 230 -16.55 10.17 -1.80
C ASP A 230 -17.18 9.03 -0.99
N LEU A 231 -16.45 8.55 0.00
CA LEU A 231 -16.86 7.42 0.85
C LEU A 231 -18.00 7.82 1.80
N LEU A 232 -18.03 9.07 2.24
CA LEU A 232 -19.13 9.57 3.08
C LEU A 232 -20.43 9.63 2.30
N ALA A 233 -20.41 10.16 1.07
CA ALA A 233 -21.57 10.22 0.21
C ALA A 233 -22.11 8.84 -0.14
N SER A 234 -21.24 7.87 -0.42
CA SER A 234 -21.63 6.49 -0.70
C SER A 234 -22.28 5.83 0.50
N THR A 235 -21.75 6.03 1.70
CA THR A 235 -22.31 5.47 2.96
C THR A 235 -23.69 6.05 3.26
N VAL A 236 -23.89 7.36 3.07
CA VAL A 236 -25.20 8.01 3.26
C VAL A 236 -26.23 7.47 2.25
N SER A 237 -25.84 7.27 0.99
CA SER A 237 -26.74 6.71 -0.03
C SER A 237 -27.22 5.31 0.30
N TYR A 238 -26.38 4.46 0.88
CA TYR A 238 -26.78 3.12 1.34
C TYR A 238 -27.74 3.17 2.54
N SER A 239 -27.62 4.18 3.41
CA SER A 239 -28.46 4.32 4.61
C SER A 239 -29.88 4.83 4.30
N PHE A 240 -30.07 5.57 3.22
CA PHE A 240 -31.36 6.16 2.83
C PHE A 240 -32.02 5.45 1.63
N GLY A 241 -31.41 4.46 1.02
CA GLY A 241 -31.89 3.77 -0.17
C GLY A 241 -32.80 2.55 0.07
N HIS A 242 -33.19 2.28 1.32
CA HIS A 242 -34.09 1.18 1.71
C HIS A 242 -35.33 1.70 2.48
N GLU A 243 -36.11 2.60 1.87
CA GLU A 243 -37.53 2.82 2.20
C GLU A 243 -38.41 2.51 0.98
#